data_ac1891f79fa2b89bb8cad1d7ab09c1e4
#
_entry.id   ac1891f79fa2b89bb8cad1d7ab09c1e4
#
_cell.length_a   1.000
_cell.length_b   1.000
_cell.length_c   1.000
_cell.angle_alpha   90.00
_cell.angle_beta   90.00
_cell.angle_gamma   90.00
#
_symmetry.space_group_name_H-M   'P 1'
#
loop_
_entity.id
_entity.type
_entity.pdbx_description
1 polymer ?
#
loop_
_entity_poly.entity_id
_entity_poly.type
_entity_poly.pdbx_seq_one_letter_code
_entity_poly.pdbx_strand_id
1 'polypeptide(L)'
;MDDGTVTNETRLGAVRDIQFAIDSLGIDDDMLVIAGDNVLDFSLVRFIEYARAKGTSCIMRFFEPSEQCLRKCGVVEVSSEDLVLGMEEKPSEPRSHWCCPPFYYYTRKDASLISAGITAGCGTDAPGSYIAWLSTLPPVHAMEMPGHRYDIGNLESYHTVCEQYDGIQPTATK
;
A
#
# COMPACT_ATOMS: atom_id res chain seq x y z
N MET A 1 -18.70 2.32 -5.52
CA MET A 1 -18.82 2.22 -6.99
C MET A 1 -18.84 0.75 -7.36
N ASP A 2 -19.59 0.39 -8.38
CA ASP A 2 -19.62 -0.97 -8.92
C ASP A 2 -18.84 -0.95 -10.25
N ASP A 3 -17.81 -1.78 -10.35
CA ASP A 3 -16.97 -1.93 -11.55
C ASP A 3 -17.59 -2.93 -12.56
N GLY A 4 -18.76 -3.51 -12.23
CA GLY A 4 -19.45 -4.53 -13.02
C GLY A 4 -18.86 -5.92 -12.91
N THR A 5 -17.88 -6.15 -12.07
CA THR A 5 -17.24 -7.46 -11.84
C THR A 5 -18.13 -8.35 -10.98
N VAL A 6 -18.42 -9.55 -11.44
CA VAL A 6 -19.30 -10.51 -10.73
C VAL A 6 -18.59 -11.81 -10.34
N THR A 7 -17.38 -12.06 -10.85
CA THR A 7 -16.59 -13.26 -10.55
C THR A 7 -15.10 -12.93 -10.41
N ASN A 8 -14.35 -13.81 -9.76
CA ASN A 8 -12.89 -13.65 -9.62
C ASN A 8 -12.16 -13.66 -10.98
N GLU A 9 -12.68 -14.35 -11.98
CA GLU A 9 -12.07 -14.45 -13.31
C GLU A 9 -12.20 -13.13 -14.09
N THR A 10 -13.23 -12.34 -13.79
CA THR A 10 -13.52 -11.08 -14.49
C THR A 10 -13.04 -9.85 -13.73
N ARG A 11 -12.48 -10.01 -12.50
CA ARG A 11 -12.02 -8.90 -11.69
C ARG A 11 -10.98 -8.05 -12.41
N LEU A 12 -11.05 -6.75 -12.25
CA LEU A 12 -10.11 -5.81 -12.86
C LEU A 12 -8.72 -5.91 -12.23
N GLY A 13 -8.65 -6.17 -10.92
CA GLY A 13 -7.46 -6.14 -10.10
C GLY A 13 -7.22 -4.75 -9.49
N ALA A 14 -6.57 -4.73 -8.32
CA ALA A 14 -6.51 -3.56 -7.45
C ALA A 14 -5.99 -2.28 -8.13
N VAL A 15 -5.01 -2.37 -9.02
CA VAL A 15 -4.47 -1.18 -9.73
C VAL A 15 -5.50 -0.61 -10.72
N ARG A 16 -6.24 -1.49 -11.41
CA ARG A 16 -7.31 -1.05 -12.31
C ARG A 16 -8.53 -0.53 -11.55
N ASP A 17 -8.81 -1.06 -10.35
CA ASP A 17 -9.88 -0.55 -9.49
C ASP A 17 -9.56 0.88 -9.03
N ILE A 18 -8.30 1.18 -8.73
CA ILE A 18 -7.86 2.55 -8.44
C ILE A 18 -8.04 3.44 -9.67
N GLN A 19 -7.62 2.99 -10.86
CA GLN A 19 -7.81 3.75 -12.11
C GLN A 19 -9.31 3.97 -12.40
N PHE A 20 -10.14 2.93 -12.23
CA PHE A 20 -11.59 3.04 -12.39
C PHE A 20 -12.20 4.07 -11.44
N ALA A 21 -11.72 4.14 -10.19
CA ALA A 21 -12.17 5.15 -9.23
C ALA A 21 -11.77 6.57 -9.67
N ILE A 22 -10.54 6.75 -10.16
CA ILE A 22 -10.05 8.04 -10.68
C ILE A 22 -10.94 8.51 -11.83
N ASP A 23 -11.16 7.64 -12.83
CA ASP A 23 -11.93 7.98 -14.03
C ASP A 23 -13.40 8.27 -13.71
N SER A 24 -14.02 7.44 -12.85
CA SER A 24 -15.44 7.55 -12.53
C SER A 24 -15.79 8.78 -11.68
N LEU A 25 -14.85 9.21 -10.83
CA LEU A 25 -15.06 10.36 -9.93
C LEU A 25 -14.38 11.63 -10.42
N GLY A 26 -13.62 11.57 -11.51
CA GLY A 26 -12.83 12.70 -12.03
C GLY A 26 -11.80 13.18 -11.00
N ILE A 27 -11.11 12.25 -10.33
CA ILE A 27 -10.13 12.60 -9.29
C ILE A 27 -8.91 13.24 -9.93
N ASP A 28 -8.61 14.46 -9.52
CA ASP A 28 -7.43 15.22 -9.96
C ASP A 28 -6.78 15.89 -8.74
N ASP A 29 -6.34 15.06 -7.77
CA ASP A 29 -5.77 15.48 -6.50
C ASP A 29 -4.81 14.41 -5.95
N ASP A 30 -4.14 14.72 -4.84
CA ASP A 30 -3.42 13.74 -4.04
C ASP A 30 -4.39 12.67 -3.51
N MET A 31 -3.94 11.42 -3.47
CA MET A 31 -4.78 10.29 -3.08
C MET A 31 -4.18 9.49 -1.94
N LEU A 32 -5.00 9.13 -0.96
CA LEU A 32 -4.70 8.09 0.00
C LEU A 32 -5.46 6.82 -0.38
N VAL A 33 -4.73 5.76 -0.71
CA VAL A 33 -5.29 4.45 -1.07
C VAL A 33 -5.06 3.48 0.09
N ILE A 34 -6.15 2.81 0.50
CA ILE A 34 -6.16 1.91 1.65
C ILE A 34 -6.95 0.66 1.27
N ALA A 35 -6.40 -0.53 1.54
CA ALA A 35 -7.19 -1.75 1.45
C ALA A 35 -8.19 -1.85 2.61
N GLY A 36 -9.46 -2.10 2.28
CA GLY A 36 -10.59 -2.04 3.23
C GLY A 36 -10.69 -3.21 4.20
N ASP A 37 -9.86 -4.24 4.05
CA ASP A 37 -9.76 -5.41 4.91
C ASP A 37 -8.71 -5.27 6.03
N ASN A 38 -8.25 -4.06 6.28
CA ASN A 38 -7.26 -3.78 7.32
C ASN A 38 -7.84 -2.90 8.44
N VAL A 39 -7.63 -3.31 9.70
CA VAL A 39 -7.89 -2.51 10.89
C VAL A 39 -6.58 -2.00 11.46
N LEU A 40 -6.54 -0.75 11.86
CA LEU A 40 -5.34 -0.07 12.35
C LEU A 40 -5.52 0.38 13.80
N ASP A 41 -4.50 0.21 14.64
CA ASP A 41 -4.44 0.75 15.99
C ASP A 41 -3.81 2.16 16.05
N PHE A 42 -3.54 2.77 14.91
CA PHE A 42 -2.92 4.09 14.78
C PHE A 42 -3.64 4.97 13.74
N SER A 43 -3.42 6.28 13.84
CA SER A 43 -3.96 7.26 12.89
C SER A 43 -3.08 7.42 11.65
N LEU A 44 -3.69 7.50 10.46
CA LEU A 44 -3.00 7.79 9.19
C LEU A 44 -2.61 9.26 9.01
N VAL A 45 -3.00 10.16 9.91
CA VAL A 45 -2.65 11.60 9.81
C VAL A 45 -1.15 11.81 9.70
N ARG A 46 -0.34 11.13 10.52
CA ARG A 46 1.12 11.21 10.46
C ARG A 46 1.70 10.75 9.13
N PHE A 47 1.09 9.77 8.50
CA PHE A 47 1.52 9.30 7.18
C PHE A 47 1.25 10.35 6.09
N ILE A 48 0.09 11.00 6.15
CA ILE A 48 -0.25 12.10 5.24
C ILE A 48 0.70 13.28 5.44
N GLU A 49 0.98 13.65 6.70
CA GLU A 49 1.92 14.72 7.03
C GLU A 49 3.34 14.40 6.54
N TYR A 50 3.80 13.15 6.73
CA TYR A 50 5.09 12.68 6.22
C TYR A 50 5.17 12.81 4.70
N ALA A 51 4.16 12.31 3.97
CA ALA A 51 4.13 12.36 2.52
C ALA A 51 4.14 13.81 1.99
N ARG A 52 3.36 14.69 2.62
CA ARG A 52 3.35 16.13 2.30
C ARG A 52 4.70 16.80 2.58
N ALA A 53 5.36 16.44 3.67
CA ALA A 53 6.68 16.96 3.98
C ALA A 53 7.77 16.48 3.01
N LYS A 54 7.67 15.24 2.53
CA LYS A 54 8.57 14.69 1.49
C LYS A 54 8.26 15.28 0.10
N GLY A 55 7.02 15.67 -0.16
CA GLY A 55 6.56 16.16 -1.48
C GLY A 55 6.59 15.09 -2.57
N THR A 56 6.47 13.83 -2.20
CA THR A 56 6.53 12.66 -3.09
C THR A 56 5.41 11.68 -2.76
N SER A 57 5.14 10.75 -3.67
CA SER A 57 4.35 9.57 -3.31
C SER A 57 5.07 8.77 -2.23
N CYS A 58 4.29 8.19 -1.33
CA CYS A 58 4.81 7.48 -0.18
C CYS A 58 4.08 6.16 0.07
N ILE A 59 4.79 5.22 0.66
CA ILE A 59 4.26 3.95 1.16
C ILE A 59 4.50 3.83 2.67
N MET A 60 3.79 2.93 3.32
CA MET A 60 4.21 2.43 4.64
C MET A 60 5.07 1.18 4.50
N ARG A 61 5.91 0.93 5.51
CA ARG A 61 6.67 -0.31 5.67
C ARG A 61 6.61 -0.79 7.11
N PHE A 62 6.72 -2.11 7.30
CA PHE A 62 6.94 -2.71 8.62
C PHE A 62 7.96 -3.84 8.53
N PHE A 63 8.67 -4.10 9.64
CA PHE A 63 9.67 -5.15 9.69
C PHE A 63 9.02 -6.51 9.91
N GLU A 64 9.34 -7.49 9.05
CA GLU A 64 8.87 -8.87 9.13
C GLU A 64 10.05 -9.83 9.28
N PRO A 65 10.22 -10.47 10.44
CA PRO A 65 11.32 -11.39 10.68
C PRO A 65 11.19 -12.75 9.97
N SER A 66 9.96 -13.15 9.62
CA SER A 66 9.68 -14.45 9.04
C SER A 66 9.82 -14.45 7.51
N GLU A 67 10.79 -15.19 6.97
CA GLU A 67 10.91 -15.36 5.52
C GLU A 67 9.65 -15.97 4.89
N GLN A 68 8.95 -16.85 5.61
CA GLN A 68 7.71 -17.43 5.11
C GLN A 68 6.61 -16.38 4.93
N CYS A 69 6.55 -15.37 5.81
CA CYS A 69 5.63 -14.25 5.70
C CYS A 69 6.06 -13.29 4.60
N LEU A 70 7.36 -13.00 4.47
CA LEU A 70 7.91 -12.15 3.40
C LEU A 70 7.50 -12.63 2.00
N ARG A 71 7.49 -13.95 1.76
CA ARG A 71 7.06 -14.55 0.48
C ARG A 71 5.57 -14.38 0.16
N LYS A 72 4.79 -13.85 1.10
CA LYS A 72 3.35 -13.59 0.94
C LYS A 72 3.01 -12.11 0.87
N CYS A 73 3.99 -11.25 1.08
CA CYS A 73 3.84 -9.78 1.14
C CYS A 73 4.53 -9.11 -0.05
N GLY A 74 4.20 -7.85 -0.27
CA GLY A 74 5.06 -6.96 -1.05
C GLY A 74 6.30 -6.63 -0.22
N VAL A 75 7.49 -6.95 -0.73
CA VAL A 75 8.78 -6.68 -0.07
C VAL A 75 9.43 -5.46 -0.70
N VAL A 76 9.88 -4.53 0.13
CA VAL A 76 10.46 -3.26 -0.30
C VAL A 76 11.90 -3.11 0.18
N GLU A 77 12.78 -2.69 -0.71
CA GLU A 77 14.13 -2.25 -0.38
C GLU A 77 14.15 -0.73 -0.22
N VAL A 78 14.76 -0.24 0.87
CA VAL A 78 14.80 1.19 1.18
C VAL A 78 16.21 1.64 1.54
N SER A 79 16.55 2.88 1.17
CA SER A 79 17.79 3.52 1.59
C SER A 79 17.74 3.99 3.05
N SER A 80 18.88 4.45 3.56
CA SER A 80 18.97 5.11 4.89
C SER A 80 18.16 6.41 4.99
N GLU A 81 17.75 6.98 3.87
CA GLU A 81 16.93 8.20 3.78
C GLU A 81 15.45 7.89 3.49
N ASP A 82 15.04 6.64 3.69
CA ASP A 82 13.70 6.12 3.43
C ASP A 82 13.26 6.14 1.95
N LEU A 83 14.21 6.28 1.01
CA LEU A 83 13.90 6.20 -0.41
C LEU A 83 13.67 4.74 -0.82
N VAL A 84 12.59 4.47 -1.53
CA VAL A 84 12.30 3.16 -2.11
C VAL A 84 13.26 2.89 -3.27
N LEU A 85 14.08 1.86 -3.13
CA LEU A 85 15.07 1.43 -4.13
C LEU A 85 14.51 0.34 -5.05
N GLY A 86 13.51 -0.38 -4.59
CA GLY A 86 12.83 -1.42 -5.33
C GLY A 86 11.71 -2.05 -4.51
N MET A 87 10.77 -2.67 -5.20
CA MET A 87 9.67 -3.41 -4.59
C MET A 87 9.35 -4.63 -5.44
N GLU A 88 9.06 -5.74 -4.78
CA GLU A 88 8.64 -6.98 -5.41
C GLU A 88 7.46 -7.59 -4.66
N GLU A 89 6.41 -7.94 -5.39
CA GLU A 89 5.24 -8.62 -4.84
C GLU A 89 5.50 -10.12 -4.70
N LYS A 90 5.34 -10.62 -3.47
CA LYS A 90 5.46 -12.05 -3.12
C LYS A 90 6.72 -12.70 -3.71
N PRO A 91 7.90 -12.16 -3.41
CA PRO A 91 9.15 -12.67 -3.97
C PRO A 91 9.44 -14.10 -3.52
N SER A 92 9.96 -14.93 -4.41
CA SER A 92 10.47 -16.27 -4.04
C SER A 92 11.72 -16.19 -3.16
N GLU A 93 12.54 -15.16 -3.36
CA GLU A 93 13.75 -14.84 -2.62
C GLU A 93 13.70 -13.39 -2.14
N PRO A 94 13.16 -13.14 -0.93
CA PRO A 94 13.07 -11.78 -0.38
C PRO A 94 14.45 -11.15 -0.20
N ARG A 95 14.64 -9.93 -0.71
CA ARG A 95 15.91 -9.19 -0.60
C ARG A 95 15.97 -8.26 0.61
N SER A 96 14.87 -8.14 1.34
CA SER A 96 14.72 -7.26 2.48
C SER A 96 13.76 -7.88 3.49
N HIS A 97 13.80 -7.41 4.73
CA HIS A 97 12.83 -7.73 5.77
C HIS A 97 11.72 -6.67 5.90
N TRP A 98 11.66 -5.69 5.00
CA TRP A 98 10.62 -4.67 5.00
C TRP A 98 9.46 -5.08 4.12
N CYS A 99 8.28 -5.24 4.73
CA CYS A 99 7.02 -5.43 4.02
C CYS A 99 6.31 -4.11 3.77
N CYS A 100 5.66 -4.00 2.60
CA CYS A 100 4.79 -2.89 2.26
C CYS A 100 3.34 -3.29 2.49
N PRO A 101 2.66 -2.77 3.52
CA PRO A 101 1.23 -2.95 3.68
C PRO A 101 0.48 -2.09 2.66
N PRO A 102 -0.81 -2.38 2.39
CA PRO A 102 -1.57 -1.71 1.33
C PRO A 102 -2.05 -0.31 1.74
N PHE A 103 -1.11 0.56 2.10
CA PHE A 103 -1.32 1.98 2.44
C PHE A 103 -0.40 2.82 1.59
N TYR A 104 -0.98 3.53 0.61
CA TYR A 104 -0.26 4.30 -0.39
C TYR A 104 -0.75 5.73 -0.41
N TYR A 105 0.17 6.69 -0.35
CA TYR A 105 -0.12 8.08 -0.67
C TYR A 105 0.46 8.36 -2.06
N TYR A 106 -0.40 8.72 -2.99
CA TYR A 106 0.01 9.15 -4.32
C TYR A 106 -0.15 10.65 -4.44
N THR A 107 0.89 11.34 -4.91
CA THR A 107 0.74 12.73 -5.35
C THR A 107 -0.21 12.77 -6.55
N ARG A 108 -0.90 13.91 -6.76
CA ARG A 108 -1.73 14.14 -7.94
C ARG A 108 -1.03 13.76 -9.24
N LYS A 109 0.26 14.15 -9.36
CA LYS A 109 1.10 13.83 -10.52
C LYS A 109 1.24 12.31 -10.69
N ASP A 110 1.57 11.59 -9.64
CA ASP A 110 1.82 10.17 -9.72
C ASP A 110 0.51 9.38 -9.84
N ALA A 111 -0.60 9.83 -9.23
CA ALA A 111 -1.93 9.28 -9.44
C ALA A 111 -2.33 9.34 -10.93
N SER A 112 -2.02 10.42 -11.63
CA SER A 112 -2.28 10.54 -13.07
C SER A 112 -1.46 9.59 -13.96
N LEU A 113 -0.40 8.97 -13.44
CA LEU A 113 0.44 8.00 -14.16
C LEU A 113 -0.05 6.54 -14.05
N ILE A 114 -1.11 6.25 -13.27
CA ILE A 114 -1.58 4.86 -13.08
C ILE A 114 -1.95 4.21 -14.42
N SER A 115 -2.68 4.91 -15.29
CA SER A 115 -3.01 4.42 -16.64
C SER A 115 -1.76 4.12 -17.48
N ALA A 116 -0.73 4.96 -17.38
CA ALA A 116 0.55 4.74 -18.06
C ALA A 116 1.27 3.51 -17.48
N GLY A 117 1.26 3.33 -16.15
CA GLY A 117 1.82 2.15 -15.49
C GLY A 117 1.15 0.86 -15.94
N ILE A 118 -0.18 0.84 -16.00
CA ILE A 118 -0.97 -0.30 -16.53
C ILE A 118 -0.57 -0.61 -17.97
N THR A 119 -0.46 0.41 -18.82
CA THR A 119 -0.07 0.25 -20.22
C THR A 119 1.37 -0.26 -20.36
N ALA A 120 2.26 0.16 -19.47
CA ALA A 120 3.65 -0.31 -19.40
C ALA A 120 3.79 -1.73 -18.80
N GLY A 121 2.68 -2.35 -18.33
CA GLY A 121 2.69 -3.70 -17.80
C GLY A 121 3.12 -3.83 -16.35
N CYS A 122 2.86 -2.82 -15.50
CA CYS A 122 3.22 -2.85 -14.08
C CYS A 122 2.59 -4.00 -13.27
N GLY A 123 1.63 -4.73 -13.86
CA GLY A 123 0.77 -5.67 -13.14
C GLY A 123 -0.46 -4.96 -12.55
N THR A 124 -1.58 -5.68 -12.44
CA THR A 124 -2.85 -5.07 -12.02
C THR A 124 -3.47 -5.73 -10.80
N ASP A 125 -3.07 -6.96 -10.46
CA ASP A 125 -3.69 -7.75 -9.40
C ASP A 125 -3.39 -7.19 -8.00
N ALA A 126 -2.13 -6.94 -7.69
CA ALA A 126 -1.69 -6.39 -6.40
C ALA A 126 -1.44 -4.89 -6.50
N PRO A 127 -1.90 -4.07 -5.53
CA PRO A 127 -1.75 -2.62 -5.58
C PRO A 127 -0.26 -2.19 -5.50
N GLY A 128 0.60 -2.97 -4.84
CA GLY A 128 2.04 -2.73 -4.77
C GLY A 128 2.76 -2.84 -6.11
N SER A 129 2.17 -3.53 -7.10
CA SER A 129 2.74 -3.62 -8.45
C SER A 129 2.89 -2.24 -9.12
N TYR A 130 1.98 -1.31 -8.82
CA TYR A 130 2.11 0.07 -9.30
C TYR A 130 3.28 0.79 -8.63
N ILE A 131 3.50 0.60 -7.34
CA ILE A 131 4.65 1.16 -6.61
C ILE A 131 5.97 0.61 -7.16
N ALA A 132 6.03 -0.69 -7.45
CA ALA A 132 7.21 -1.32 -8.03
C ALA A 132 7.60 -0.65 -9.36
N TRP A 133 6.62 -0.34 -10.21
CA TRP A 133 6.83 0.39 -11.44
C TRP A 133 7.12 1.88 -11.20
N LEU A 134 6.35 2.56 -10.35
CA LEU A 134 6.47 3.99 -10.08
C LEU A 134 7.85 4.34 -9.51
N SER A 135 8.39 3.52 -8.61
CA SER A 135 9.71 3.74 -7.99
C SER A 135 10.88 3.73 -8.98
N THR A 136 10.65 3.26 -10.22
CA THR A 136 11.66 3.35 -11.29
C THR A 136 11.71 4.73 -11.99
N LEU A 137 10.78 5.63 -11.69
CA LEU A 137 10.62 6.95 -12.32
C LEU A 137 10.91 8.09 -11.31
N PRO A 138 9.90 8.62 -10.61
CA PRO A 138 10.11 9.62 -9.56
C PRO A 138 10.51 8.96 -8.23
N PRO A 139 11.06 9.72 -7.27
CA PRO A 139 11.32 9.21 -5.93
C PRO A 139 10.01 8.86 -5.22
N VAL A 140 9.99 7.67 -4.61
CA VAL A 140 8.96 7.23 -3.67
C VAL A 140 9.63 7.03 -2.31
N HIS A 141 9.01 7.50 -1.21
CA HIS A 141 9.55 7.31 0.13
C HIS A 141 8.72 6.32 0.94
N ALA A 142 9.33 5.70 1.94
CA ALA A 142 8.69 4.71 2.80
C ALA A 142 8.72 5.16 4.25
N MET A 143 7.55 5.34 4.87
CA MET A 143 7.44 5.61 6.30
C MET A 143 7.31 4.30 7.07
N GLU A 144 8.04 4.14 8.17
CA GLU A 144 7.82 3.02 9.08
C GLU A 144 6.46 3.14 9.76
N MET A 145 5.71 2.05 9.79
CA MET A 145 4.38 1.98 10.37
C MET A 145 4.46 2.21 11.90
N PRO A 146 3.70 3.17 12.45
CA PRO A 146 3.87 3.57 13.85
C PRO A 146 3.15 2.67 14.86
N GLY A 147 2.44 1.66 14.42
CA GLY A 147 1.64 0.73 15.23
C GLY A 147 1.39 -0.56 14.48
N HIS A 148 0.30 -1.24 14.80
CA HIS A 148 -0.05 -2.51 14.22
C HIS A 148 -1.22 -2.38 13.24
N ARG A 149 -1.20 -3.24 12.22
CA ARG A 149 -2.32 -3.51 11.37
C ARG A 149 -2.81 -4.94 11.57
N TYR A 150 -4.08 -5.12 11.48
CA TYR A 150 -4.76 -6.41 11.53
C TYR A 150 -5.39 -6.64 10.16
N ASP A 151 -4.96 -7.71 9.48
CA ASP A 151 -5.44 -8.12 8.17
C ASP A 151 -6.61 -9.08 8.34
N ILE A 152 -7.80 -8.71 7.87
CA ILE A 152 -9.03 -9.50 7.99
C ILE A 152 -9.29 -10.25 6.68
N GLY A 153 -8.49 -11.28 6.42
CA GLY A 153 -8.63 -12.10 5.23
C GLY A 153 -9.63 -13.27 5.36
N ASN A 154 -10.09 -13.58 6.58
CA ASN A 154 -11.02 -14.69 6.86
C ASN A 154 -11.72 -14.52 8.21
N LEU A 155 -12.65 -15.44 8.53
CA LEU A 155 -13.44 -15.38 9.76
C LEU A 155 -12.58 -15.56 11.03
N GLU A 156 -11.53 -16.36 10.97
CA GLU A 156 -10.61 -16.59 12.11
C GLU A 156 -9.85 -15.30 12.44
N SER A 157 -9.25 -14.63 11.42
CA SER A 157 -8.58 -13.34 11.61
C SER A 157 -9.56 -12.26 12.10
N TYR A 158 -10.82 -12.26 11.64
CA TYR A 158 -11.86 -11.37 12.14
C TYR A 158 -12.10 -11.58 13.64
N HIS A 159 -12.28 -12.82 14.10
CA HIS A 159 -12.47 -13.11 15.54
C HIS A 159 -11.24 -12.71 16.35
N THR A 160 -10.06 -13.01 15.87
CA THR A 160 -8.79 -12.58 16.51
C THR A 160 -8.74 -11.07 16.70
N VAL A 161 -9.10 -10.31 15.67
CA VAL A 161 -9.14 -8.84 15.75
C VAL A 161 -10.19 -8.37 16.77
N CYS A 162 -11.38 -8.97 16.80
CA CYS A 162 -12.41 -8.63 17.78
C CYS A 162 -11.95 -8.85 19.23
N GLU A 163 -11.05 -9.79 19.49
CA GLU A 163 -10.51 -10.08 20.82
C GLU A 163 -9.31 -9.21 21.19
N GLN A 164 -8.52 -8.76 20.21
CA GLN A 164 -7.22 -8.11 20.44
C GLN A 164 -7.22 -6.61 20.18
N TYR A 165 -8.22 -6.08 19.47
CA TYR A 165 -8.23 -4.68 19.07
C TYR A 165 -8.78 -3.78 20.18
N ASP A 166 -7.91 -2.96 20.76
CA ASP A 166 -8.22 -2.03 21.85
C ASP A 166 -8.48 -0.58 21.37
N GLY A 167 -8.66 -0.39 20.04
CA GLY A 167 -8.86 0.94 19.45
C GLY A 167 -7.56 1.63 19.04
N ILE A 168 -7.72 2.84 18.50
CA ILE A 168 -6.57 3.65 18.09
C ILE A 168 -5.80 4.11 19.33
N GLN A 169 -4.54 3.70 19.44
CA GLN A 169 -3.67 4.07 20.53
C GLN A 169 -3.21 5.55 20.39
N PRO A 170 -3.19 6.32 21.49
CA PRO A 170 -2.60 7.66 21.47
C PRO A 170 -1.13 7.55 21.06
N THR A 171 -0.77 8.21 19.97
CA THR A 171 0.64 8.29 19.55
C THR A 171 1.44 8.98 20.65
N ALA A 172 2.42 8.28 21.22
CA ALA A 172 3.36 8.90 22.15
C ALA A 172 4.01 10.10 21.43
N THR A 173 3.72 11.29 21.92
CA THR A 173 4.41 12.53 21.52
C THR A 173 5.86 12.41 21.99
N LYS A 174 6.80 12.15 21.07
CA LYS A 174 8.22 12.29 21.34
C LYS A 174 8.67 13.68 21.00
#